data_63772c5633648310978aef32e64928af
#
_entry.id   63772c5633648310978aef32e64928af
#
_cell.length_a   1.000
_cell.length_b   1.000
_cell.length_c   1.000
_cell.angle_alpha   90.00
_cell.angle_beta   90.00
_cell.angle_gamma   90.00
#
_symmetry.space_group_name_H-M   'P 1'
#
loop_
_entity.id
_entity.type
_entity.pdbx_description
1 polymer ?
#
loop_
_entity_poly.entity_id
_entity_poly.type
_entity_poly.pdbx_seq_one_letter_code
_entity_poly.pdbx_strand_id
1 'polypeptide(L)'
;MQVTLKPVFLDRFRAALCRLGCADDRLLCAVSDGPDSLALLLLAQQILPGKLVAATVDHQLRSESADEAQLVAKICHDLGVPHIILTPEAEIAGNLQSSARAARYALLERAAEAQNCQHIGTAHHADDQLETLLMRLARGSGVDGLSGIRARNGRVVRPLLEFTKAELIEICSSVGIQSVNDP
;
A
#
# COMPACT_ATOMS: atom_id res chain seq x y z
N MET A 1 -8.70 -10.69 15.59
CA MET A 1 -7.34 -11.32 15.63
C MET A 1 -6.41 -10.43 16.43
N GLN A 2 -5.69 -10.97 17.45
CA GLN A 2 -4.70 -10.16 18.19
C GLN A 2 -3.36 -10.25 17.44
N VAL A 3 -2.94 -9.12 16.88
CA VAL A 3 -1.69 -8.99 16.10
C VAL A 3 -0.60 -8.50 17.04
N THR A 4 0.52 -9.23 17.10
CA THR A 4 1.70 -8.81 17.87
C THR A 4 2.89 -8.74 16.92
N LEU A 5 3.29 -7.52 16.57
CA LEU A 5 4.43 -7.25 15.70
C LEU A 5 5.67 -6.90 16.52
N LYS A 6 6.87 -7.13 15.97
CA LYS A 6 8.12 -6.75 16.61
C LYS A 6 8.18 -5.23 16.84
N PRO A 7 8.55 -4.76 18.05
CA PRO A 7 8.63 -3.33 18.36
C PRO A 7 9.46 -2.53 17.36
N VAL A 8 10.57 -3.09 16.89
CA VAL A 8 11.47 -2.43 15.93
C VAL A 8 10.76 -2.02 14.64
N PHE A 9 9.83 -2.84 14.12
CA PHE A 9 9.06 -2.51 12.93
C PHE A 9 8.05 -1.40 13.22
N LEU A 10 7.38 -1.46 14.37
CA LEU A 10 6.42 -0.45 14.79
C LEU A 10 7.09 0.92 14.99
N ASP A 11 8.25 0.95 15.63
CA ASP A 11 8.98 2.21 15.87
C ASP A 11 9.49 2.84 14.57
N ARG A 12 10.03 2.03 13.64
CA ARG A 12 10.43 2.50 12.30
C ARG A 12 9.25 3.04 11.51
N PHE A 13 8.12 2.34 11.54
CA PHE A 13 6.91 2.77 10.84
C PHE A 13 6.35 4.06 11.43
N ARG A 14 6.29 4.17 12.77
CA ARG A 14 5.88 5.41 13.45
C ARG A 14 6.80 6.57 13.08
N ALA A 15 8.11 6.38 13.08
CA ALA A 15 9.08 7.38 12.66
C ALA A 15 8.89 7.81 11.20
N ALA A 16 8.57 6.86 10.30
CA ALA A 16 8.26 7.16 8.90
C ALA A 16 6.99 8.03 8.78
N LEU A 17 5.92 7.70 9.49
CA LEU A 17 4.69 8.50 9.52
C LEU A 17 4.93 9.92 10.05
N CYS A 18 5.74 10.07 11.10
CA CYS A 18 6.13 11.38 11.64
C CYS A 18 6.90 12.21 10.60
N ARG A 19 7.91 11.62 9.92
CA ARG A 19 8.66 12.31 8.86
C ARG A 19 7.78 12.72 7.68
N LEU A 20 6.75 11.94 7.38
CA LEU A 20 5.77 12.22 6.32
C LEU A 20 4.69 13.23 6.74
N GLY A 21 4.64 13.61 8.03
CA GLY A 21 3.64 14.52 8.56
C GLY A 21 2.22 13.95 8.54
N CYS A 22 2.08 12.63 8.81
CA CYS A 22 0.78 11.94 8.78
C CYS A 22 0.51 11.05 10.00
N ALA A 23 1.29 11.20 11.08
CA ALA A 23 1.17 10.36 12.28
C ALA A 23 -0.15 10.55 13.04
N ASP A 24 -0.77 11.72 12.93
CA ASP A 24 -2.01 12.06 13.64
C ASP A 24 -3.25 12.08 12.75
N ASP A 25 -3.09 11.92 11.46
CA ASP A 25 -4.13 12.02 10.45
C ASP A 25 -4.78 10.66 10.13
N ARG A 26 -5.95 10.71 9.48
CA ARG A 26 -6.58 9.50 8.95
C ARG A 26 -5.89 9.06 7.66
N LEU A 27 -5.62 7.76 7.59
CA LEU A 27 -4.94 7.12 6.47
C LEU A 27 -5.87 6.15 5.74
N LEU A 28 -5.97 6.30 4.41
CA LEU A 28 -6.50 5.28 3.53
C LEU A 28 -5.34 4.39 3.06
N CYS A 29 -5.30 3.12 3.49
CA CYS A 29 -4.34 2.15 2.98
C CYS A 29 -4.84 1.52 1.69
N ALA A 30 -4.08 1.62 0.60
CA ALA A 30 -4.30 0.84 -0.61
C ALA A 30 -3.77 -0.58 -0.39
N VAL A 31 -4.67 -1.55 -0.32
CA VAL A 31 -4.36 -2.94 0.02
C VAL A 31 -4.73 -3.87 -1.13
N SER A 32 -3.87 -4.83 -1.41
CA SER A 32 -4.09 -6.02 -2.24
C SER A 32 -3.76 -7.26 -1.41
N ASP A 33 -3.87 -8.45 -1.98
CA ASP A 33 -3.48 -9.73 -1.36
C ASP A 33 -1.96 -9.95 -1.25
N GLY A 34 -1.15 -9.06 -1.86
CA GLY A 34 0.31 -9.12 -1.79
C GLY A 34 0.89 -8.76 -0.42
N PRO A 35 2.05 -9.37 -0.05
CA PRO A 35 2.64 -9.23 1.28
C PRO A 35 2.99 -7.78 1.64
N ASP A 36 3.37 -6.95 0.66
CA ASP A 36 3.78 -5.58 0.92
C ASP A 36 2.63 -4.73 1.44
N SER A 37 1.47 -4.83 0.77
CA SER A 37 0.27 -4.08 1.15
C SER A 37 -0.38 -4.62 2.42
N LEU A 38 -0.28 -5.93 2.67
CA LEU A 38 -0.74 -6.54 3.91
C LEU A 38 0.17 -6.13 5.09
N ALA A 39 1.49 -6.06 4.90
CA ALA A 39 2.40 -5.55 5.93
C ALA A 39 2.11 -4.06 6.24
N LEU A 40 1.83 -3.23 5.22
CA LEU A 40 1.39 -1.85 5.41
C LEU A 40 0.13 -1.78 6.29
N LEU A 41 -0.88 -2.60 5.96
CA LEU A 41 -2.14 -2.68 6.72
C LEU A 41 -1.89 -3.05 8.18
N LEU A 42 -1.08 -4.08 8.43
CA LEU A 42 -0.77 -4.59 9.77
C LEU A 42 -0.06 -3.55 10.63
N LEU A 43 0.97 -2.89 10.07
CA LEU A 43 1.70 -1.82 10.76
C LEU A 43 0.80 -0.61 11.05
N ALA A 44 0.01 -0.19 10.07
CA ALA A 44 -0.88 0.94 10.21
C ALA A 44 -2.00 0.67 11.24
N GLN A 45 -2.54 -0.54 11.29
CA GLN A 45 -3.55 -0.94 12.26
C GLN A 45 -3.05 -0.83 13.70
N GLN A 46 -1.77 -1.17 13.95
CA GLN A 46 -1.16 -1.06 15.28
C GLN A 46 -0.82 0.39 15.68
N ILE A 47 -0.47 1.24 14.72
CA ILE A 47 0.02 2.60 14.99
C ILE A 47 -1.09 3.65 14.91
N LEU A 48 -2.12 3.43 14.10
CA LEU A 48 -3.21 4.38 13.84
C LEU A 48 -4.59 3.80 14.26
N PRO A 49 -4.78 3.38 15.51
CA PRO A 49 -6.05 2.80 15.93
C PRO A 49 -7.21 3.79 15.74
N GLY A 50 -8.26 3.36 15.02
CA GLY A 50 -9.44 4.19 14.73
C GLY A 50 -9.23 5.26 13.64
N LYS A 51 -8.02 5.41 13.09
CA LYS A 51 -7.69 6.38 12.04
C LYS A 51 -7.37 5.72 10.69
N LEU A 52 -7.57 4.42 10.58
CA LEU A 52 -7.26 3.63 9.39
C LEU A 52 -8.51 3.21 8.65
N VAL A 53 -8.48 3.32 7.32
CA VAL A 53 -9.43 2.70 6.38
C VAL A 53 -8.62 1.95 5.34
N ALA A 54 -9.02 0.75 4.99
CA ALA A 54 -8.42 -0.02 3.91
C ALA A 54 -9.26 0.09 2.63
N ALA A 55 -8.59 0.13 1.47
CA ALA A 55 -9.25 0.15 0.17
C ALA A 55 -8.55 -0.83 -0.79
N THR A 56 -9.31 -1.70 -1.42
CA THR A 56 -8.85 -2.58 -2.50
C THR A 56 -9.44 -2.14 -3.82
N VAL A 57 -8.60 -1.98 -4.84
CA VAL A 57 -9.06 -1.68 -6.20
C VAL A 57 -9.16 -2.99 -6.96
N ASP A 58 -10.39 -3.41 -7.25
CA ASP A 58 -10.67 -4.53 -8.14
C ASP A 58 -10.76 -4.02 -9.59
N HIS A 59 -9.74 -4.32 -10.38
CA HIS A 59 -9.66 -3.92 -11.78
C HIS A 59 -10.54 -4.78 -12.71
N GLN A 60 -11.14 -5.86 -12.21
CA GLN A 60 -11.97 -6.82 -12.97
C GLN A 60 -11.25 -7.40 -14.20
N LEU A 61 -9.91 -7.45 -14.17
CA LEU A 61 -9.11 -7.95 -15.29
C LEU A 61 -8.97 -9.48 -15.31
N ARG A 62 -9.22 -10.14 -14.19
CA ARG A 62 -9.15 -11.59 -14.01
C ARG A 62 -10.34 -12.05 -13.19
N SER A 63 -10.76 -13.30 -13.37
CA SER A 63 -11.83 -13.91 -12.56
C SER A 63 -11.48 -13.99 -11.08
N GLU A 64 -10.19 -14.16 -10.77
CA GLU A 64 -9.64 -14.29 -9.41
C GLU A 64 -9.59 -12.96 -8.65
N SER A 65 -9.64 -11.80 -9.33
CA SER A 65 -9.49 -10.49 -8.67
C SER A 65 -10.61 -10.19 -7.66
N ALA A 66 -11.80 -10.73 -7.88
CA ALA A 66 -12.90 -10.63 -6.93
C ALA A 66 -12.64 -11.47 -5.66
N ASP A 67 -12.07 -12.68 -5.81
CA ASP A 67 -11.73 -13.57 -4.69
C ASP A 67 -10.59 -12.96 -3.86
N GLU A 68 -9.57 -12.37 -4.52
CA GLU A 68 -8.48 -11.63 -3.88
C GLU A 68 -9.03 -10.45 -3.04
N ALA A 69 -9.95 -9.65 -3.60
CA ALA A 69 -10.57 -8.55 -2.89
C ALA A 69 -11.41 -9.02 -1.68
N GLN A 70 -12.11 -10.16 -1.80
CA GLN A 70 -12.85 -10.75 -0.69
C GLN A 70 -11.92 -11.29 0.41
N LEU A 71 -10.78 -11.88 0.05
CA LEU A 71 -9.77 -12.31 1.00
C LEU A 71 -9.27 -11.12 1.84
N VAL A 72 -8.94 -10.00 1.18
CA VAL A 72 -8.52 -8.77 1.87
C VAL A 72 -9.63 -8.23 2.76
N ALA A 73 -10.89 -8.26 2.29
CA ALA A 73 -12.04 -7.85 3.09
C ALA A 73 -12.17 -8.67 4.39
N LYS A 74 -11.97 -9.99 4.30
CA LYS A 74 -11.96 -10.87 5.48
C LYS A 74 -10.83 -10.53 6.45
N ILE A 75 -9.61 -10.32 5.94
CA ILE A 75 -8.46 -9.93 6.77
C ILE A 75 -8.77 -8.61 7.49
N CYS A 76 -9.27 -7.60 6.78
CA CYS A 76 -9.64 -6.31 7.37
C CYS A 76 -10.72 -6.45 8.45
N HIS A 77 -11.74 -7.25 8.19
CA HIS A 77 -12.79 -7.57 9.18
C HIS A 77 -12.20 -8.17 10.46
N ASP A 78 -11.31 -9.18 10.32
CA ASP A 78 -10.67 -9.86 11.45
C ASP A 78 -9.72 -8.94 12.24
N LEU A 79 -9.18 -7.91 11.59
CA LEU A 79 -8.36 -6.85 12.19
C LEU A 79 -9.19 -5.70 12.77
N GLY A 80 -10.51 -5.66 12.55
CA GLY A 80 -11.37 -4.54 12.94
C GLY A 80 -11.11 -3.26 12.16
N VAL A 81 -10.62 -3.36 10.91
CA VAL A 81 -10.34 -2.22 10.03
C VAL A 81 -11.49 -2.05 9.02
N PRO A 82 -12.12 -0.87 8.91
CA PRO A 82 -13.08 -0.58 7.84
C PRO A 82 -12.44 -0.79 6.47
N HIS A 83 -13.14 -1.50 5.59
CA HIS A 83 -12.64 -1.84 4.25
C HIS A 83 -13.67 -1.50 3.16
N ILE A 84 -13.18 -1.00 2.04
CA ILE A 84 -13.97 -0.70 0.84
C ILE A 84 -13.33 -1.34 -0.39
N ILE A 85 -14.17 -1.90 -1.27
CA ILE A 85 -13.75 -2.38 -2.58
C ILE A 85 -14.14 -1.33 -3.61
N LEU A 86 -13.18 -0.92 -4.42
CA LEU A 86 -13.31 0.11 -5.44
C LEU A 86 -13.23 -0.54 -6.82
N THR A 87 -14.24 -0.30 -7.65
CA THR A 87 -14.30 -0.84 -9.01
C THR A 87 -14.29 0.32 -10.02
N PRO A 88 -13.48 0.26 -11.09
CA PRO A 88 -13.54 1.24 -12.17
C PRO A 88 -14.92 1.25 -12.83
N GLU A 89 -15.46 2.43 -13.11
CA GLU A 89 -16.77 2.61 -13.76
C GLU A 89 -16.75 2.31 -15.27
N ALA A 90 -15.56 2.29 -15.88
CA ALA A 90 -15.37 2.07 -17.31
C ALA A 90 -14.23 1.09 -17.56
N GLU A 91 -14.34 0.34 -18.67
CA GLU A 91 -13.24 -0.51 -19.14
C GLU A 91 -11.98 0.34 -19.41
N ILE A 92 -10.82 -0.20 -18.97
CA ILE A 92 -9.54 0.46 -19.14
C ILE A 92 -9.12 0.32 -20.60
N ALA A 93 -9.26 1.43 -21.38
CA ALA A 93 -8.86 1.48 -22.78
C ALA A 93 -7.44 2.07 -22.94
N GLY A 94 -6.72 1.65 -23.97
CA GLY A 94 -5.40 2.18 -24.35
C GLY A 94 -4.21 1.43 -23.76
N ASN A 95 -3.12 2.14 -23.39
CA ASN A 95 -1.95 1.51 -22.76
C ASN A 95 -2.34 0.99 -21.36
N LEU A 96 -2.65 -0.32 -21.29
CA LEU A 96 -3.32 -0.97 -20.17
C LEU A 96 -2.68 -0.65 -18.81
N GLN A 97 -1.35 -0.68 -18.71
CA GLN A 97 -0.65 -0.46 -17.43
C GLN A 97 -0.72 0.99 -16.93
N SER A 98 -0.48 1.98 -17.81
CA SER A 98 -0.50 3.39 -17.40
C SER A 98 -1.92 3.87 -17.11
N SER A 99 -2.90 3.42 -17.91
CA SER A 99 -4.31 3.75 -17.71
C SER A 99 -4.87 3.10 -16.45
N ALA A 100 -4.55 1.83 -16.18
CA ALA A 100 -4.93 1.13 -14.96
C ALA A 100 -4.33 1.82 -13.70
N ARG A 101 -3.06 2.24 -13.78
CA ARG A 101 -2.42 2.98 -12.69
C ARG A 101 -3.11 4.33 -12.44
N ALA A 102 -3.43 5.09 -13.47
CA ALA A 102 -4.13 6.37 -13.34
C ALA A 102 -5.53 6.19 -12.76
N ALA A 103 -6.30 5.22 -13.26
CA ALA A 103 -7.62 4.87 -12.75
C ALA A 103 -7.58 4.45 -11.27
N ARG A 104 -6.59 3.62 -10.88
CA ARG A 104 -6.37 3.22 -9.48
C ARG A 104 -6.20 4.43 -8.57
N TYR A 105 -5.32 5.38 -8.92
CA TYR A 105 -5.10 6.56 -8.09
C TYR A 105 -6.33 7.47 -8.04
N ALA A 106 -7.06 7.65 -9.14
CA ALA A 106 -8.30 8.44 -9.16
C ALA A 106 -9.38 7.84 -8.24
N LEU A 107 -9.50 6.51 -8.21
CA LEU A 107 -10.42 5.80 -7.32
C LEU A 107 -10.00 5.98 -5.85
N LEU A 108 -8.72 5.83 -5.53
CA LEU A 108 -8.20 5.99 -4.18
C LEU A 108 -8.36 7.44 -3.68
N GLU A 109 -8.16 8.45 -4.53
CA GLU A 109 -8.38 9.87 -4.18
C GLU A 109 -9.85 10.12 -3.84
N ARG A 110 -10.78 9.67 -4.67
CA ARG A 110 -12.24 9.80 -4.40
C ARG A 110 -12.63 9.09 -3.10
N ALA A 111 -12.08 7.89 -2.88
CA ALA A 111 -12.33 7.13 -1.66
C ALA A 111 -11.76 7.83 -0.41
N ALA A 112 -10.55 8.39 -0.50
CA ALA A 112 -9.94 9.14 0.59
C ALA A 112 -10.79 10.37 0.97
N GLU A 113 -11.33 11.09 -0.01
CA GLU A 113 -12.25 12.20 0.22
C GLU A 113 -13.54 11.75 0.91
N ALA A 114 -14.18 10.71 0.39
CA ALA A 114 -15.44 10.18 0.94
C ALA A 114 -15.27 9.65 2.38
N GLN A 115 -14.10 9.11 2.72
CA GLN A 115 -13.77 8.58 4.05
C GLN A 115 -13.12 9.61 4.98
N ASN A 116 -12.99 10.87 4.55
CA ASN A 116 -12.28 11.94 5.28
C ASN A 116 -10.85 11.53 5.67
N CYS A 117 -10.13 10.83 4.77
CA CYS A 117 -8.73 10.49 4.93
C CYS A 117 -7.86 11.57 4.30
N GLN A 118 -6.90 12.11 5.07
CA GLN A 118 -5.98 13.16 4.62
C GLN A 118 -4.88 12.58 3.72
N HIS A 119 -4.56 11.29 3.92
CA HIS A 119 -3.46 10.61 3.23
C HIS A 119 -3.88 9.27 2.65
N ILE A 120 -3.15 8.85 1.59
CA ILE A 120 -3.28 7.55 0.93
C ILE A 120 -1.95 6.84 1.08
N GLY A 121 -1.92 5.76 1.87
CA GLY A 121 -0.75 4.91 2.06
C GLY A 121 -0.61 3.88 0.96
N THR A 122 0.58 3.81 0.33
CA THR A 122 0.93 2.77 -0.64
C THR A 122 2.19 2.03 -0.22
N ALA A 123 2.29 0.75 -0.56
CA ALA A 123 3.26 -0.18 -0.02
C ALA A 123 4.58 -0.25 -0.80
N HIS A 124 5.00 0.85 -1.46
CA HIS A 124 6.32 0.89 -2.08
C HIS A 124 7.41 0.77 -1.00
N HIS A 125 8.44 -0.05 -1.28
CA HIS A 125 9.46 -0.43 -0.31
C HIS A 125 10.90 -0.23 -0.87
N ALA A 126 11.92 -0.63 -0.12
CA ALA A 126 13.32 -0.39 -0.46
C ALA A 126 13.75 -1.07 -1.77
N ASP A 127 13.22 -2.27 -2.04
CA ASP A 127 13.55 -3.01 -3.27
C ASP A 127 12.96 -2.31 -4.51
N ASP A 128 11.76 -1.70 -4.43
CA ASP A 128 11.20 -0.86 -5.50
C ASP A 128 12.06 0.38 -5.76
N GLN A 129 12.64 0.96 -4.70
CA GLN A 129 13.59 2.07 -4.83
C GLN A 129 14.81 1.64 -5.63
N LEU A 130 15.39 0.50 -5.27
CA LEU A 130 16.56 -0.07 -5.94
C LEU A 130 16.26 -0.36 -7.42
N GLU A 131 15.13 -1.02 -7.70
CA GLU A 131 14.68 -1.30 -9.06
C GLU A 131 14.54 -0.02 -9.89
N THR A 132 13.86 0.99 -9.32
CA THR A 132 13.67 2.29 -9.97
C THR A 132 15.01 2.96 -10.30
N LEU A 133 15.97 2.92 -9.38
CA LEU A 133 17.29 3.49 -9.59
C LEU A 133 18.07 2.73 -10.68
N LEU A 134 18.06 1.40 -10.64
CA LEU A 134 18.71 0.56 -11.66
C LEU A 134 18.12 0.77 -13.05
N MET A 135 16.79 0.84 -13.16
CA MET A 135 16.11 1.12 -14.43
C MET A 135 16.49 2.50 -15.00
N ARG A 136 16.64 3.52 -14.16
CA ARG A 136 17.05 4.86 -14.58
C ARG A 136 18.50 4.90 -15.01
N LEU A 137 19.39 4.22 -14.29
CA LEU A 137 20.80 4.06 -14.67
C LEU A 137 20.91 3.35 -16.02
N ALA A 138 20.19 2.26 -16.23
CA ALA A 138 20.21 1.51 -17.47
C ALA A 138 19.70 2.34 -18.70
N ARG A 139 18.83 3.32 -18.47
CA ARG A 139 18.34 4.25 -19.50
C ARG A 139 19.26 5.45 -19.73
N GLY A 140 20.42 5.51 -19.08
CA GLY A 140 21.37 6.61 -19.23
C GLY A 140 20.90 7.94 -18.62
N SER A 141 20.02 7.89 -17.61
CA SER A 141 19.61 9.10 -16.90
C SER A 141 20.83 9.73 -16.21
N GLY A 142 21.08 11.02 -16.47
CA GLY A 142 22.11 11.78 -15.74
C GLY A 142 21.81 11.85 -14.23
N VAL A 143 22.75 12.43 -13.47
CA VAL A 143 22.67 12.51 -12.00
C VAL A 143 21.35 13.12 -11.51
N ASP A 144 20.84 14.14 -12.21
CA ASP A 144 19.55 14.78 -11.90
C ASP A 144 18.34 13.86 -12.16
N GLY A 145 18.48 12.87 -13.03
CA GLY A 145 17.44 11.89 -13.34
C GLY A 145 17.41 10.68 -12.39
N LEU A 146 18.39 10.55 -11.48
CA LEU A 146 18.50 9.42 -10.54
C LEU A 146 17.64 9.56 -9.27
N SER A 147 16.69 10.47 -9.24
CA SER A 147 15.78 10.59 -8.10
C SER A 147 14.92 9.33 -7.96
N GLY A 148 14.98 8.64 -6.83
CA GLY A 148 14.15 7.45 -6.54
C GLY A 148 12.66 7.75 -6.45
N ILE A 149 11.90 6.81 -5.90
CA ILE A 149 10.48 6.97 -5.61
C ILE A 149 10.34 8.02 -4.48
N ARG A 150 9.55 9.06 -4.72
CA ARG A 150 9.30 10.10 -3.70
C ARG A 150 8.51 9.52 -2.53
N ALA A 151 8.94 9.79 -1.31
CA ALA A 151 8.26 9.34 -0.10
C ALA A 151 6.85 9.93 0.04
N ARG A 152 6.64 11.16 -0.49
CA ARG A 152 5.33 11.83 -0.54
C ARG A 152 5.10 12.45 -1.92
N ASN A 153 3.86 12.36 -2.41
CA ASN A 153 3.38 13.05 -3.60
C ASN A 153 1.91 13.41 -3.41
N GLY A 154 1.64 14.69 -3.11
CA GLY A 154 0.30 15.12 -2.72
C GLY A 154 -0.18 14.40 -1.45
N ARG A 155 -1.34 13.75 -1.55
CA ARG A 155 -1.89 12.90 -0.48
C ARG A 155 -1.23 11.54 -0.37
N VAL A 156 -0.58 11.07 -1.43
CA VAL A 156 0.06 9.74 -1.46
C VAL A 156 1.33 9.74 -0.64
N VAL A 157 1.38 8.84 0.35
CA VAL A 157 2.53 8.62 1.24
C VAL A 157 3.02 7.18 1.12
N ARG A 158 4.34 6.99 1.30
CA ARG A 158 5.02 5.68 1.15
C ARG A 158 5.85 5.39 2.39
N PRO A 159 5.24 4.99 3.49
CA PRO A 159 5.93 4.84 4.77
C PRO A 159 6.86 3.62 4.83
N LEU A 160 6.79 2.71 3.82
CA LEU A 160 7.60 1.50 3.76
C LEU A 160 8.90 1.63 2.93
N LEU A 161 9.23 2.82 2.42
CA LEU A 161 10.41 2.99 1.55
C LEU A 161 11.76 2.60 2.18
N GLU A 162 11.82 2.46 3.50
CA GLU A 162 13.00 2.00 4.24
C GLU A 162 12.90 0.54 4.68
N PHE A 163 11.81 -0.16 4.35
CA PHE A 163 11.63 -1.58 4.66
C PHE A 163 12.03 -2.42 3.44
N THR A 164 12.71 -3.53 3.68
CA THR A 164 13.01 -4.52 2.64
C THR A 164 11.82 -5.46 2.41
N LYS A 165 11.74 -6.06 1.23
CA LYS A 165 10.75 -7.11 0.92
C LYS A 165 10.76 -8.25 1.94
N ALA A 166 11.97 -8.68 2.36
CA ALA A 166 12.13 -9.74 3.36
C ALA A 166 11.49 -9.36 4.71
N GLU A 167 11.64 -8.12 5.16
CA GLU A 167 11.01 -7.64 6.40
C GLU A 167 9.47 -7.61 6.28
N LEU A 168 8.93 -7.22 5.11
CA LEU A 168 7.48 -7.21 4.89
C LEU A 168 6.89 -8.62 4.90
N ILE A 169 7.57 -9.59 4.30
CA ILE A 169 7.20 -11.00 4.36
C ILE A 169 7.26 -11.50 5.81
N GLU A 170 8.30 -11.14 6.56
CA GLU A 170 8.43 -11.50 7.98
C GLU A 170 7.26 -10.95 8.80
N ILE A 171 6.86 -9.71 8.58
CA ILE A 171 5.71 -9.08 9.27
C ILE A 171 4.44 -9.89 9.02
N CYS A 172 4.13 -10.25 7.77
CA CYS A 172 2.94 -11.04 7.43
C CYS A 172 3.00 -12.44 8.05
N SER A 173 4.15 -13.12 7.97
CA SER A 173 4.34 -14.46 8.48
C SER A 173 4.22 -14.53 10.00
N SER A 174 4.64 -13.48 10.72
CA SER A 174 4.58 -13.42 12.19
C SER A 174 3.14 -13.44 12.74
N VAL A 175 2.15 -13.13 11.91
CA VAL A 175 0.72 -13.14 12.27
C VAL A 175 -0.07 -14.25 11.56
N GLY A 176 0.62 -15.17 10.88
CA GLY A 176 0.00 -16.31 10.21
C GLY A 176 -0.74 -15.94 8.91
N ILE A 177 -0.53 -14.75 8.38
CA ILE A 177 -1.05 -14.35 7.07
C ILE A 177 -0.08 -14.88 6.01
N GLN A 178 -0.52 -15.91 5.28
CA GLN A 178 0.17 -16.36 4.07
C GLN A 178 -0.36 -15.53 2.91
N SER A 179 0.49 -14.65 2.37
CA SER A 179 0.19 -14.00 1.10
C SER A 179 0.26 -15.02 -0.02
N VAL A 180 -0.61 -14.91 -1.00
CA VAL A 180 -0.44 -15.65 -2.25
C VAL A 180 0.88 -15.16 -2.84
N ASN A 181 1.86 -16.07 -2.98
CA ASN A 181 3.12 -15.74 -3.64
C ASN A 181 2.81 -15.34 -5.07
N ASP A 182 3.10 -14.10 -5.41
CA ASP A 182 3.22 -13.68 -6.80
C ASP A 182 4.44 -14.45 -7.39
N PRO A 183 4.29 -15.19 -8.48
CA PRO A 183 5.35 -16.02 -9.08
C PRO A 183 6.51 -15.19 -9.61
#